data_c96c091961c4a2bd2f0efa48fc23e80c
#
_entry.id   c96c091961c4a2bd2f0efa48fc23e80c
#
_cell.length_a   1.000
_cell.length_b   1.000
_cell.length_c   1.000
_cell.angle_alpha   90.00
_cell.angle_beta   90.00
_cell.angle_gamma   90.00
#
_symmetry.space_group_name_H-M   'P 1'
#
loop_
_entity.id
_entity.type
_entity.pdbx_description
1 polymer ?
#
loop_
_entity_poly.entity_id
_entity_poly.type
_entity_poly.pdbx_seq_one_letter_code
_entity_poly.pdbx_strand_id
1 'polypeptide(L)'
;MANDFDESSANEEASKGLSWWYSADVLSRDKSDKTAKRIRRISITDRLLRHPGRLSMVYFGALIIIVTGLLLLPISTSDIIFTNFPIAFFTAVSALSTCGIPVVNTGEYWSMFGQVVVLFSIQFGGLGVMTFASMVALGVSRRLKVSQRMLTANELGTTKLSEVKGVLTVVLGTSIIAEVLTFVLLLPDLFRVNHGNMGRTLWQALFYAVSAYNNTGFTPDATGLHVNRWGVGLPILISAFIGTLGFPVVLNLVQCARRRLSPKRWTLHTKLTLVTTAVLVATSLAWFLLVEWSNTGLFPADDPGMKMRRAMSAAVMPRSAGFDISWVPEVTNETKVFMSILMFIGAGSSSTAGGIRVTTFAVILLICRAAFTGHRDVTVFRRRIPR
;
A
#
# COMPACT_ATOMS: atom_id res chain seq x y z
N MET A 1 -7.90 -56.43 77.99
CA MET A 1 -6.96 -56.72 76.90
C MET A 1 -7.77 -56.69 75.61
N ALA A 2 -8.00 -55.52 75.04
CA ALA A 2 -8.45 -55.33 73.67
C ALA A 2 -8.76 -53.80 73.49
N ASN A 3 -7.76 -52.94 73.20
CA ASN A 3 -7.99 -51.62 72.67
C ASN A 3 -6.70 -50.89 72.18
N ASP A 4 -5.57 -51.55 72.04
CA ASP A 4 -4.33 -50.87 71.67
C ASP A 4 -3.83 -51.11 70.20
N PHE A 5 -4.67 -51.69 69.35
CA PHE A 5 -4.22 -52.04 67.98
C PHE A 5 -4.73 -51.15 66.82
N ASP A 6 -5.53 -50.15 67.13
CA ASP A 6 -6.19 -49.42 66.04
C ASP A 6 -5.69 -47.97 65.85
N GLU A 7 -5.01 -47.34 66.78
CA GLU A 7 -4.51 -45.96 66.64
C GLU A 7 -3.20 -45.85 65.85
N SER A 8 -2.37 -46.86 65.80
CA SER A 8 -1.09 -46.81 65.09
C SER A 8 -1.25 -46.94 63.58
N SER A 9 -2.19 -47.73 63.13
CA SER A 9 -2.50 -47.88 61.67
C SER A 9 -3.22 -46.67 61.09
N ALA A 10 -4.12 -46.04 61.86
CA ALA A 10 -4.81 -44.86 61.43
C ALA A 10 -3.90 -43.60 61.31
N ASN A 11 -2.89 -43.53 62.21
CA ASN A 11 -1.91 -42.43 62.15
C ASN A 11 -0.90 -42.59 60.97
N GLU A 12 -0.56 -43.85 60.58
CA GLU A 12 0.32 -44.13 59.46
C GLU A 12 -0.37 -43.89 58.11
N GLU A 13 -1.66 -44.19 58.00
CA GLU A 13 -2.46 -43.86 56.81
C GLU A 13 -2.72 -42.37 56.68
N ALA A 14 -2.99 -41.67 57.78
CA ALA A 14 -3.13 -40.21 57.81
C ALA A 14 -1.86 -39.48 57.42
N SER A 15 -0.67 -39.99 57.86
CA SER A 15 0.61 -39.40 57.46
C SER A 15 0.97 -39.63 55.98
N LYS A 16 0.61 -40.80 55.45
CA LYS A 16 0.75 -41.12 54.02
C LYS A 16 -0.18 -40.27 53.16
N GLY A 17 -1.42 -40.04 53.60
CA GLY A 17 -2.37 -39.17 52.97
C GLY A 17 -1.92 -37.68 52.92
N LEU A 18 -1.37 -37.19 54.06
CA LEU A 18 -0.83 -35.84 54.13
C LEU A 18 0.43 -35.63 53.27
N SER A 19 1.30 -36.63 53.18
CA SER A 19 2.48 -36.56 52.30
C SER A 19 2.10 -36.51 50.82
N TRP A 20 1.01 -37.21 50.45
CA TRP A 20 0.51 -37.23 49.07
C TRP A 20 -0.12 -35.90 48.68
N TRP A 21 -0.90 -35.25 49.56
CA TRP A 21 -1.46 -33.93 49.34
C TRP A 21 -0.35 -32.85 49.25
N TYR A 22 0.67 -32.93 50.07
CA TYR A 22 1.79 -31.96 50.04
C TYR A 22 2.60 -32.09 48.75
N SER A 23 2.85 -33.33 48.25
CA SER A 23 3.52 -33.54 46.97
C SER A 23 2.66 -33.13 45.77
N ALA A 24 1.32 -33.34 45.84
CA ALA A 24 0.41 -32.89 44.80
C ALA A 24 0.30 -31.36 44.70
N ASP A 25 0.32 -30.67 45.82
CA ASP A 25 0.25 -29.20 45.88
C ASP A 25 1.56 -28.54 45.40
N VAL A 26 2.71 -29.12 45.72
CA VAL A 26 4.02 -28.67 45.20
C VAL A 26 4.14 -28.92 43.70
N LEU A 27 3.68 -30.05 43.18
CA LEU A 27 3.68 -30.34 41.74
C LEU A 27 2.69 -29.51 40.98
N SER A 28 1.54 -29.14 41.58
CA SER A 28 0.56 -28.27 40.98
C SER A 28 1.07 -26.81 40.91
N ARG A 29 1.77 -26.34 41.95
CA ARG A 29 2.41 -25.00 41.97
C ARG A 29 3.55 -24.92 40.95
N ASP A 30 4.40 -25.93 40.82
CA ASP A 30 5.50 -25.94 39.83
C ASP A 30 4.96 -26.00 38.38
N LYS A 31 3.89 -26.76 38.13
CA LYS A 31 3.20 -26.73 36.83
C LYS A 31 2.50 -25.37 36.57
N SER A 32 1.88 -24.78 37.59
CA SER A 32 1.26 -23.47 37.49
C SER A 32 2.28 -22.35 37.22
N ASP A 33 3.44 -22.41 37.88
CA ASP A 33 4.52 -21.44 37.74
C ASP A 33 5.23 -21.56 36.37
N LYS A 34 5.42 -22.81 35.89
CA LYS A 34 5.95 -23.10 34.55
C LYS A 34 4.95 -22.65 33.46
N THR A 35 3.66 -22.85 33.70
CA THR A 35 2.59 -22.40 32.78
C THR A 35 2.45 -20.87 32.84
N ALA A 36 2.53 -20.26 34.00
CA ALA A 36 2.53 -18.79 34.17
C ALA A 36 3.79 -18.15 33.56
N LYS A 37 4.97 -18.76 33.69
CA LYS A 37 6.20 -18.33 33.00
C LYS A 37 6.11 -18.53 31.49
N ARG A 38 5.45 -19.59 31.02
CA ARG A 38 5.18 -19.82 29.59
C ARG A 38 4.13 -18.84 29.06
N ILE A 39 3.11 -18.48 29.82
CA ILE A 39 2.12 -17.45 29.51
C ILE A 39 2.76 -16.05 29.54
N ARG A 40 3.70 -15.78 30.44
CA ARG A 40 4.45 -14.52 30.51
C ARG A 40 5.47 -14.37 29.37
N ARG A 41 5.91 -15.48 28.78
CA ARG A 41 6.64 -15.55 27.49
C ARG A 41 5.73 -15.54 26.26
N ILE A 42 4.40 -15.43 26.42
CA ILE A 42 3.49 -15.05 25.35
C ILE A 42 3.82 -13.59 25.04
N SER A 43 4.65 -13.52 24.29
CA SER A 43 5.66 -12.76 23.63
C SER A 43 5.12 -11.37 23.33
N ILE A 44 5.97 -10.37 23.49
CA ILE A 44 5.86 -9.03 22.87
C ILE A 44 5.26 -9.14 21.46
N THR A 45 5.61 -10.18 20.70
CA THR A 45 5.06 -10.55 19.38
C THR A 45 3.54 -10.75 19.39
N ASP A 46 2.97 -11.46 20.38
CA ASP A 46 1.50 -11.68 20.43
C ASP A 46 0.72 -10.43 20.80
N ARG A 47 1.32 -9.54 21.60
CA ARG A 47 0.73 -8.22 21.89
C ARG A 47 0.81 -7.28 20.68
N LEU A 48 1.88 -7.36 19.89
CA LEU A 48 2.03 -6.61 18.64
C LEU A 48 1.06 -7.11 17.57
N LEU A 49 0.90 -8.42 17.42
CA LEU A 49 -0.04 -9.04 16.47
C LEU A 49 -1.51 -8.75 16.77
N ARG A 50 -1.85 -8.45 18.03
CA ARG A 50 -3.22 -8.05 18.43
C ARG A 50 -3.57 -6.62 18.02
N HIS A 51 -2.56 -5.76 17.77
CA HIS A 51 -2.75 -4.36 17.39
C HIS A 51 -2.05 -4.09 16.05
N PRO A 52 -2.76 -4.19 14.92
CA PRO A 52 -2.16 -4.03 13.60
C PRO A 52 -1.44 -2.69 13.43
N GLY A 53 -1.92 -1.60 14.04
CA GLY A 53 -1.24 -0.31 13.99
C GLY A 53 0.15 -0.30 14.63
N ARG A 54 0.33 -0.98 15.77
CA ARG A 54 1.66 -1.09 16.41
C ARG A 54 2.63 -1.93 15.58
N LEU A 55 2.13 -3.01 14.97
CA LEU A 55 2.93 -3.86 14.09
C LEU A 55 3.43 -3.06 12.88
N SER A 56 2.57 -2.22 12.29
CA SER A 56 2.94 -1.34 11.18
C SER A 56 4.01 -0.32 11.60
N MET A 57 3.86 0.34 12.74
CA MET A 57 4.85 1.31 13.24
C MET A 57 6.23 0.66 13.44
N VAL A 58 6.26 -0.55 14.03
CA VAL A 58 7.52 -1.29 14.22
C VAL A 58 8.12 -1.72 12.89
N TYR A 59 7.30 -2.21 11.95
CA TYR A 59 7.75 -2.61 10.61
C TYR A 59 8.37 -1.44 9.86
N PHE A 60 7.64 -0.33 9.71
CA PHE A 60 8.14 0.84 8.99
C PHE A 60 9.31 1.51 9.72
N GLY A 61 9.27 1.60 11.04
CA GLY A 61 10.37 2.13 11.83
C GLY A 61 11.66 1.34 11.67
N ALA A 62 11.58 0.01 11.72
CA ALA A 62 12.72 -0.87 11.48
C ALA A 62 13.26 -0.73 10.04
N LEU A 63 12.38 -0.69 9.04
CA LEU A 63 12.79 -0.50 7.64
C LEU A 63 13.45 0.86 7.43
N ILE A 64 12.93 1.95 8.01
CA ILE A 64 13.53 3.28 7.91
C ILE A 64 14.96 3.26 8.48
N ILE A 65 15.18 2.65 9.65
CA ILE A 65 16.52 2.56 10.26
C ILE A 65 17.47 1.77 9.37
N ILE A 66 17.03 0.61 8.86
CA ILE A 66 17.85 -0.26 8.00
C ILE A 66 18.22 0.47 6.69
N VAL A 67 17.22 1.04 6.00
CA VAL A 67 17.44 1.72 4.71
C VAL A 67 18.30 2.96 4.88
N THR A 68 18.05 3.77 5.93
CA THR A 68 18.91 4.92 6.23
C THR A 68 20.35 4.49 6.47
N GLY A 69 20.56 3.42 7.25
CA GLY A 69 21.89 2.85 7.48
C GLY A 69 22.58 2.39 6.20
N LEU A 70 21.85 1.75 5.29
CA LEU A 70 22.37 1.32 3.99
C LEU A 70 22.71 2.51 3.08
N LEU A 71 21.88 3.55 3.06
CA LEU A 71 22.11 4.76 2.27
C LEU A 71 23.25 5.64 2.82
N LEU A 72 23.60 5.51 4.10
CA LEU A 72 24.75 6.20 4.71
C LEU A 72 26.10 5.55 4.36
N LEU A 73 26.11 4.35 3.80
CA LEU A 73 27.34 3.69 3.39
C LEU A 73 27.99 4.47 2.24
N PRO A 74 29.33 4.64 2.24
CA PRO A 74 30.04 5.37 1.17
C PRO A 74 29.85 4.75 -0.22
N ILE A 75 29.56 3.45 -0.29
CA ILE A 75 29.28 2.75 -1.56
C ILE A 75 27.91 3.16 -2.17
N SER A 76 27.03 3.82 -1.41
CA SER A 76 25.69 4.21 -1.85
C SER A 76 25.68 5.49 -2.68
N THR A 77 26.74 6.30 -2.64
CA THR A 77 26.87 7.55 -3.40
C THR A 77 27.76 7.37 -4.62
N SER A 78 27.50 8.14 -5.68
CA SER A 78 28.30 8.13 -6.90
C SER A 78 29.67 8.74 -6.68
N ASP A 79 29.75 9.81 -5.89
CA ASP A 79 30.99 10.40 -5.43
C ASP A 79 31.35 9.83 -4.06
N ILE A 80 32.65 9.52 -3.82
CA ILE A 80 33.15 8.84 -2.60
C ILE A 80 33.04 9.76 -1.36
N ILE A 81 31.95 10.46 -1.23
CA ILE A 81 31.65 11.38 -0.13
C ILE A 81 30.58 10.76 0.74
N PHE A 82 30.75 10.82 2.05
CA PHE A 82 29.70 10.37 2.98
C PHE A 82 28.41 11.16 2.79
N THR A 83 27.32 10.46 2.59
CA THR A 83 26.00 11.09 2.53
C THR A 83 25.65 11.73 3.87
N ASN A 84 25.10 12.94 3.85
CA ASN A 84 24.55 13.57 5.05
C ASN A 84 23.34 12.80 5.57
N PHE A 85 23.27 12.59 6.88
CA PHE A 85 22.15 11.87 7.55
C PHE A 85 20.75 12.39 7.12
N PRO A 86 20.46 13.70 7.04
CA PRO A 86 19.16 14.20 6.61
C PRO A 86 18.78 13.73 5.19
N ILE A 87 19.71 13.69 4.25
CA ILE A 87 19.46 13.24 2.86
C ILE A 87 19.12 11.75 2.84
N ALA A 88 19.94 10.92 3.50
CA ALA A 88 19.71 9.49 3.58
C ALA A 88 18.39 9.15 4.30
N PHE A 89 18.12 9.79 5.43
CA PHE A 89 16.90 9.60 6.20
C PHE A 89 15.65 10.03 5.42
N PHE A 90 15.68 11.21 4.80
CA PHE A 90 14.55 11.70 4.02
C PHE A 90 14.27 10.80 2.81
N THR A 91 15.33 10.39 2.07
CA THR A 91 15.19 9.48 0.93
C THR A 91 14.63 8.14 1.36
N ALA A 92 15.09 7.59 2.50
CA ALA A 92 14.55 6.34 3.07
C ALA A 92 13.07 6.46 3.41
N VAL A 93 12.67 7.53 4.11
CA VAL A 93 11.27 7.78 4.46
C VAL A 93 10.43 8.00 3.20
N SER A 94 10.90 8.80 2.24
CA SER A 94 10.19 9.08 0.99
C SER A 94 9.98 7.82 0.14
N ALA A 95 10.99 6.96 0.03
CA ALA A 95 10.90 5.71 -0.72
C ALA A 95 9.96 4.69 -0.04
N LEU A 96 10.10 4.49 1.28
CA LEU A 96 9.30 3.54 2.05
C LEU A 96 7.83 3.97 2.22
N SER A 97 7.57 5.28 2.31
CA SER A 97 6.19 5.79 2.36
C SER A 97 5.54 5.89 0.98
N THR A 98 6.26 5.52 -0.10
CA THR A 98 5.82 5.71 -1.48
C THR A 98 5.45 7.16 -1.81
N CYS A 99 6.04 8.12 -1.10
CA CYS A 99 5.80 9.54 -1.31
C CYS A 99 6.54 10.06 -2.55
N GLY A 100 7.75 9.55 -2.80
CA GLY A 100 8.50 9.79 -4.01
C GLY A 100 9.05 11.19 -4.20
N ILE A 101 9.23 11.96 -3.12
CA ILE A 101 9.83 13.28 -3.16
C ILE A 101 11.37 13.13 -3.14
N PRO A 102 12.07 13.41 -4.25
CA PRO A 102 13.52 13.37 -4.27
C PRO A 102 14.10 14.65 -3.66
N VAL A 103 15.01 14.53 -2.70
CA VAL A 103 15.80 15.67 -2.18
C VAL A 103 17.04 15.91 -3.04
N VAL A 104 17.52 14.84 -3.65
CA VAL A 104 18.67 14.83 -4.57
C VAL A 104 18.26 14.09 -5.83
N ASN A 105 18.95 14.39 -6.93
CA ASN A 105 18.74 13.66 -8.17
C ASN A 105 19.14 12.20 -7.99
N THR A 106 18.18 11.30 -8.08
CA THR A 106 18.40 9.88 -7.78
C THR A 106 19.41 9.25 -8.76
N GLY A 107 19.38 9.65 -10.03
CA GLY A 107 20.26 9.10 -11.06
C GLY A 107 21.70 9.60 -11.00
N GLU A 108 21.95 10.78 -10.43
CA GLU A 108 23.29 11.36 -10.31
C GLU A 108 23.92 11.10 -8.94
N TYR A 109 23.13 11.30 -7.89
CA TYR A 109 23.64 11.26 -6.52
C TYR A 109 23.88 9.84 -6.00
N TRP A 110 22.95 8.91 -6.29
CA TRP A 110 23.03 7.54 -5.80
C TRP A 110 23.77 6.64 -6.80
N SER A 111 24.78 5.92 -6.31
CA SER A 111 25.43 4.85 -7.05
C SER A 111 24.43 3.76 -7.45
N MET A 112 24.84 2.80 -8.28
CA MET A 112 24.02 1.64 -8.60
C MET A 112 23.54 0.90 -7.35
N PHE A 113 24.39 0.78 -6.32
CA PHE A 113 24.00 0.18 -5.03
C PHE A 113 22.94 1.02 -4.32
N GLY A 114 23.13 2.35 -4.23
CA GLY A 114 22.14 3.25 -3.64
C GLY A 114 20.79 3.20 -4.37
N GLN A 115 20.79 3.18 -5.71
CA GLN A 115 19.58 3.03 -6.51
C GLN A 115 18.88 1.69 -6.27
N VAL A 116 19.62 0.58 -6.10
CA VAL A 116 19.07 -0.73 -5.72
C VAL A 116 18.42 -0.67 -4.35
N VAL A 117 19.05 -0.03 -3.36
CA VAL A 117 18.47 0.15 -2.02
C VAL A 117 17.17 0.96 -2.11
N VAL A 118 17.14 2.04 -2.89
CA VAL A 118 15.93 2.86 -3.11
C VAL A 118 14.84 2.01 -3.77
N LEU A 119 15.15 1.23 -4.80
CA LEU A 119 14.21 0.37 -5.51
C LEU A 119 13.55 -0.67 -4.57
N PHE A 120 14.35 -1.37 -3.76
CA PHE A 120 13.83 -2.30 -2.77
C PHE A 120 12.99 -1.59 -1.70
N SER A 121 13.38 -0.38 -1.30
CA SER A 121 12.62 0.43 -0.35
C SER A 121 11.24 0.78 -0.89
N ILE A 122 11.13 1.16 -2.15
CA ILE A 122 9.86 1.41 -2.84
C ILE A 122 8.99 0.15 -2.82
N GLN A 123 9.56 -1.00 -3.17
CA GLN A 123 8.82 -2.26 -3.24
C GLN A 123 8.31 -2.70 -1.86
N PHE A 124 9.17 -2.71 -0.84
CA PHE A 124 8.76 -3.08 0.52
C PHE A 124 7.82 -2.06 1.14
N GLY A 125 7.98 -0.79 0.82
CA GLY A 125 7.10 0.29 1.25
C GLY A 125 5.69 0.12 0.69
N GLY A 126 5.55 0.01 -0.62
CA GLY A 126 4.26 -0.15 -1.30
C GLY A 126 3.51 -1.41 -0.88
N LEU A 127 4.19 -2.56 -0.86
CA LEU A 127 3.61 -3.82 -0.39
C LEU A 127 3.22 -3.75 1.10
N GLY A 128 4.04 -3.10 1.92
CA GLY A 128 3.76 -2.88 3.34
C GLY A 128 2.50 -2.05 3.56
N VAL A 129 2.37 -0.92 2.86
CA VAL A 129 1.20 -0.03 2.96
C VAL A 129 -0.07 -0.74 2.51
N MET A 130 -0.04 -1.43 1.36
CA MET A 130 -1.19 -2.19 0.85
C MET A 130 -1.62 -3.30 1.81
N THR A 131 -0.67 -4.08 2.30
CA THR A 131 -0.93 -5.20 3.21
C THR A 131 -1.51 -4.70 4.54
N PHE A 132 -0.93 -3.64 5.10
CA PHE A 132 -1.40 -3.03 6.34
C PHE A 132 -2.82 -2.46 6.19
N ALA A 133 -3.08 -1.66 5.14
CA ALA A 133 -4.40 -1.11 4.86
C ALA A 133 -5.46 -2.22 4.71
N SER A 134 -5.08 -3.34 4.10
CA SER A 134 -5.94 -4.51 3.95
C SER A 134 -6.26 -5.19 5.27
N MET A 135 -5.27 -5.35 6.14
CA MET A 135 -5.46 -5.92 7.48
C MET A 135 -6.39 -5.04 8.33
N VAL A 136 -6.24 -3.72 8.27
CA VAL A 136 -7.13 -2.78 8.97
C VAL A 136 -8.56 -2.89 8.43
N ALA A 137 -8.73 -2.89 7.11
CA ALA A 137 -10.04 -3.01 6.48
C ALA A 137 -10.75 -4.33 6.86
N LEU A 138 -10.03 -5.46 6.88
CA LEU A 138 -10.56 -6.74 7.34
C LEU A 138 -10.91 -6.73 8.82
N GLY A 139 -10.08 -6.10 9.66
CA GLY A 139 -10.31 -5.97 11.10
C GLY A 139 -11.58 -5.17 11.42
N VAL A 140 -11.79 -4.05 10.72
CA VAL A 140 -13.00 -3.22 10.86
C VAL A 140 -14.24 -3.97 10.35
N SER A 141 -14.16 -4.60 9.18
CA SER A 141 -15.28 -5.38 8.62
C SER A 141 -15.71 -6.53 9.53
N ARG A 142 -14.79 -7.13 10.27
CA ARG A 142 -15.10 -8.20 11.24
C ARG A 142 -15.83 -7.67 12.48
N ARG A 143 -15.47 -6.50 13.00
CA ARG A 143 -16.15 -5.89 14.15
C ARG A 143 -17.62 -5.58 13.83
N LEU A 144 -17.89 -5.13 12.62
CA LEU A 144 -19.28 -4.89 12.14
C LEU A 144 -20.10 -6.18 11.98
N LYS A 145 -19.45 -7.29 11.60
CA LYS A 145 -20.14 -8.61 11.49
C LYS A 145 -20.33 -9.31 12.84
N VAL A 146 -19.51 -9.03 13.84
CA VAL A 146 -19.61 -9.65 15.18
C VAL A 146 -20.87 -9.16 15.91
N SER A 147 -21.32 -7.92 15.70
CA SER A 147 -22.62 -7.47 16.27
C SER A 147 -23.84 -8.20 15.69
N GLN A 148 -23.71 -8.80 14.49
CA GLN A 148 -24.74 -9.66 13.89
C GLN A 148 -24.52 -11.17 14.16
N ARG A 149 -23.34 -11.59 14.61
CA ARG A 149 -22.95 -13.00 14.82
C ARG A 149 -23.02 -13.47 16.28
N MET A 150 -23.48 -12.65 17.22
CA MET A 150 -23.73 -13.13 18.59
C MET A 150 -24.85 -14.18 18.66
N LEU A 151 -25.51 -14.51 17.54
CA LEU A 151 -26.55 -15.54 17.46
C LEU A 151 -26.04 -16.92 16.97
N THR A 152 -24.77 -17.05 16.57
CA THR A 152 -24.20 -18.35 16.14
C THR A 152 -22.76 -18.48 16.64
N ALA A 153 -22.61 -18.67 17.94
CA ALA A 153 -21.32 -19.04 18.56
C ALA A 153 -21.14 -20.55 18.41
N ASN A 154 -20.20 -21.00 17.57
CA ASN A 154 -19.38 -22.18 17.91
C ASN A 154 -18.31 -22.64 16.93
N GLU A 155 -17.90 -21.90 15.93
CA GLU A 155 -16.77 -22.36 15.11
C GLU A 155 -15.89 -21.19 14.72
N LEU A 156 -14.68 -21.03 15.24
CA LEU A 156 -13.64 -20.23 14.58
C LEU A 156 -12.35 -20.10 15.41
N GLY A 157 -11.55 -21.17 15.44
CA GLY A 157 -10.17 -21.17 15.97
C GLY A 157 -9.06 -20.97 14.95
N THR A 158 -9.33 -21.11 13.61
CA THR A 158 -8.26 -21.30 12.60
C THR A 158 -8.21 -20.28 11.45
N THR A 159 -9.10 -19.31 11.39
CA THR A 159 -9.31 -18.47 10.19
C THR A 159 -8.40 -17.24 10.07
N LYS A 160 -7.72 -16.78 11.12
CA LYS A 160 -6.98 -15.52 11.10
C LYS A 160 -5.73 -15.51 10.22
N LEU A 161 -4.94 -16.58 10.22
CA LEU A 161 -3.67 -16.66 9.49
C LEU A 161 -3.87 -16.93 8.00
N SER A 162 -4.87 -17.74 7.63
CA SER A 162 -5.16 -18.08 6.23
C SER A 162 -5.72 -16.89 5.44
N GLU A 163 -6.51 -16.03 6.08
CA GLU A 163 -7.02 -14.82 5.43
C GLU A 163 -5.92 -13.78 5.17
N VAL A 164 -4.98 -13.61 6.09
CA VAL A 164 -3.82 -12.72 5.90
C VAL A 164 -2.92 -13.26 4.78
N LYS A 165 -2.64 -14.55 4.76
CA LYS A 165 -1.87 -15.17 3.67
C LYS A 165 -2.56 -14.99 2.32
N GLY A 166 -3.88 -15.18 2.25
CA GLY A 166 -4.66 -14.98 1.02
C GLY A 166 -4.57 -13.54 0.49
N VAL A 167 -4.70 -12.55 1.37
CA VAL A 167 -4.55 -11.13 0.99
C VAL A 167 -3.13 -10.84 0.50
N LEU A 168 -2.12 -11.28 1.25
CA LEU A 168 -0.72 -11.06 0.89
C LEU A 168 -0.38 -11.69 -0.46
N THR A 169 -0.83 -12.92 -0.72
CA THR A 169 -0.63 -13.60 -2.00
C THR A 169 -1.26 -12.83 -3.16
N VAL A 170 -2.46 -12.27 -2.97
CA VAL A 170 -3.12 -11.49 -4.01
C VAL A 170 -2.41 -10.16 -4.24
N VAL A 171 -2.03 -9.45 -3.17
CA VAL A 171 -1.28 -8.18 -3.27
C VAL A 171 0.04 -8.39 -4.00
N LEU A 172 0.84 -9.38 -3.56
CA LEU A 172 2.10 -9.73 -4.21
C LEU A 172 1.91 -10.16 -5.68
N GLY A 173 0.94 -11.03 -5.93
CA GLY A 173 0.67 -11.52 -7.29
C GLY A 173 0.24 -10.41 -8.25
N THR A 174 -0.63 -9.49 -7.81
CA THR A 174 -1.07 -8.36 -8.64
C THR A 174 0.06 -7.36 -8.88
N SER A 175 0.89 -7.08 -7.87
CA SER A 175 2.08 -6.23 -8.01
C SER A 175 3.06 -6.80 -9.02
N ILE A 176 3.50 -8.03 -8.83
CA ILE A 176 4.47 -8.69 -9.72
C ILE A 176 3.95 -8.76 -11.16
N ILE A 177 2.68 -9.13 -11.37
CA ILE A 177 2.10 -9.21 -12.72
C ILE A 177 2.09 -7.84 -13.39
N ALA A 178 1.66 -6.78 -12.68
CA ALA A 178 1.62 -5.44 -13.23
C ALA A 178 3.03 -4.90 -13.52
N GLU A 179 3.98 -5.12 -12.61
CA GLU A 179 5.37 -4.71 -12.77
C GLU A 179 6.05 -5.44 -13.93
N VAL A 180 5.90 -6.75 -14.04
CA VAL A 180 6.46 -7.54 -15.17
C VAL A 180 5.84 -7.10 -16.51
N LEU A 181 4.53 -6.88 -16.54
CA LEU A 181 3.87 -6.40 -17.77
C LEU A 181 4.41 -5.03 -18.18
N THR A 182 4.52 -4.11 -17.22
CA THR A 182 5.06 -2.76 -17.46
C THR A 182 6.51 -2.83 -17.90
N PHE A 183 7.33 -3.65 -17.22
CA PHE A 183 8.73 -3.90 -17.61
C PHE A 183 8.86 -4.33 -19.06
N VAL A 184 8.10 -5.35 -19.49
CA VAL A 184 8.13 -5.88 -20.86
C VAL A 184 7.69 -4.82 -21.87
N LEU A 185 6.64 -4.05 -21.55
CA LEU A 185 6.13 -3.00 -22.45
C LEU A 185 7.11 -1.83 -22.62
N LEU A 186 7.94 -1.55 -21.61
CA LEU A 186 8.93 -0.47 -21.64
C LEU A 186 10.19 -0.84 -22.47
N LEU A 187 10.54 -2.13 -22.56
CA LEU A 187 11.79 -2.57 -23.19
C LEU A 187 12.02 -2.04 -24.61
N PRO A 188 11.05 -2.13 -25.55
CA PRO A 188 11.32 -1.77 -26.95
C PRO A 188 11.68 -0.29 -27.12
N ASP A 189 10.97 0.61 -26.44
CA ASP A 189 11.21 2.04 -26.60
C ASP A 189 12.42 2.51 -25.78
N LEU A 190 12.66 1.98 -24.59
CA LEU A 190 13.86 2.28 -23.81
C LEU A 190 15.12 1.74 -24.51
N PHE A 191 15.05 0.61 -25.19
CA PHE A 191 16.19 0.10 -25.98
C PHE A 191 16.57 1.06 -27.09
N ARG A 192 15.58 1.67 -27.78
CA ARG A 192 15.83 2.71 -28.80
C ARG A 192 16.39 3.99 -28.18
N VAL A 193 15.85 4.41 -27.02
CA VAL A 193 16.31 5.62 -26.29
C VAL A 193 17.75 5.45 -25.82
N ASN A 194 18.13 4.28 -25.35
CA ASN A 194 19.46 3.97 -24.86
C ASN A 194 20.46 3.54 -25.96
N HIS A 195 20.15 3.80 -27.22
CA HIS A 195 21.03 3.47 -28.37
C HIS A 195 21.53 2.02 -28.36
N GLY A 196 20.69 1.08 -27.95
CA GLY A 196 21.01 -0.35 -27.92
C GLY A 196 21.73 -0.85 -26.66
N ASN A 197 21.96 0.00 -25.67
CA ASN A 197 22.58 -0.43 -24.40
C ASN A 197 21.58 -1.26 -23.57
N MET A 198 21.71 -2.59 -23.65
CA MET A 198 20.81 -3.53 -22.98
C MET A 198 20.85 -3.42 -21.45
N GLY A 199 22.05 -3.25 -20.84
CA GLY A 199 22.19 -3.17 -19.40
C GLY A 199 21.44 -1.97 -18.80
N ARG A 200 21.63 -0.79 -19.40
CA ARG A 200 20.92 0.43 -18.99
C ARG A 200 19.41 0.29 -19.24
N THR A 201 19.00 -0.28 -20.36
CA THR A 201 17.59 -0.51 -20.71
C THR A 201 16.89 -1.40 -19.69
N LEU A 202 17.49 -2.52 -19.32
CA LEU A 202 16.92 -3.45 -18.34
C LEU A 202 16.79 -2.80 -16.95
N TRP A 203 17.83 -2.05 -16.54
CA TRP A 203 17.80 -1.36 -15.26
C TRP A 203 16.71 -0.29 -15.20
N GLN A 204 16.63 0.57 -16.19
CA GLN A 204 15.62 1.61 -16.29
C GLN A 204 14.21 1.02 -16.36
N ALA A 205 13.98 0.00 -17.20
CA ALA A 205 12.69 -0.65 -17.34
C ALA A 205 12.22 -1.25 -16.01
N LEU A 206 13.12 -1.92 -15.27
CA LEU A 206 12.83 -2.48 -13.96
C LEU A 206 12.48 -1.39 -12.94
N PHE A 207 13.31 -0.36 -12.86
CA PHE A 207 13.13 0.73 -11.93
C PHE A 207 11.82 1.49 -12.19
N TYR A 208 11.53 1.82 -13.45
CA TYR A 208 10.30 2.49 -13.83
C TYR A 208 9.07 1.62 -13.58
N ALA A 209 9.12 0.32 -13.84
CA ALA A 209 8.00 -0.58 -13.61
C ALA A 209 7.61 -0.63 -12.13
N VAL A 210 8.59 -0.80 -11.24
CA VAL A 210 8.38 -0.84 -9.79
C VAL A 210 7.92 0.53 -9.27
N SER A 211 8.60 1.61 -9.69
CA SER A 211 8.27 2.98 -9.27
C SER A 211 6.87 3.40 -9.72
N ALA A 212 6.47 3.03 -10.95
CA ALA A 212 5.16 3.37 -11.50
C ALA A 212 4.02 2.63 -10.79
N TYR A 213 4.14 1.33 -10.58
CA TYR A 213 3.11 0.55 -9.89
C TYR A 213 2.91 1.02 -8.44
N ASN A 214 4.01 1.33 -7.75
CA ASN A 214 3.99 1.83 -6.39
C ASN A 214 3.68 3.34 -6.30
N ASN A 215 3.49 4.04 -7.42
CA ASN A 215 3.14 5.47 -7.48
C ASN A 215 4.15 6.36 -6.75
N THR A 216 5.43 6.03 -6.80
CA THR A 216 6.48 6.79 -6.09
C THR A 216 7.07 7.92 -6.90
N GLY A 217 7.23 7.77 -8.23
CA GLY A 217 7.80 8.83 -9.06
C GLY A 217 9.31 8.96 -9.03
N PHE A 218 10.04 8.12 -8.29
CA PHE A 218 11.52 8.07 -8.39
C PHE A 218 11.96 7.57 -9.76
N THR A 219 13.03 8.18 -10.28
CA THR A 219 13.62 7.85 -11.59
C THR A 219 15.11 7.57 -11.45
N PRO A 220 15.66 6.56 -12.17
CA PRO A 220 17.09 6.26 -12.15
C PRO A 220 17.91 7.16 -13.09
N ASP A 221 17.25 8.04 -13.83
CA ASP A 221 17.91 8.97 -14.76
C ASP A 221 18.05 10.37 -14.17
N ALA A 222 19.18 11.02 -14.48
CA ALA A 222 19.48 12.39 -14.08
C ALA A 222 18.46 13.41 -14.61
N THR A 223 18.00 13.21 -15.83
CA THR A 223 17.01 14.09 -16.50
C THR A 223 15.58 13.82 -16.10
N GLY A 224 15.33 12.87 -15.20
CA GLY A 224 13.99 12.40 -14.85
C GLY A 224 13.36 11.58 -15.98
N LEU A 225 12.06 11.31 -15.85
CA LEU A 225 11.31 10.59 -16.87
C LEU A 225 10.56 11.58 -17.75
N HIS A 226 10.97 11.64 -19.02
CA HIS A 226 10.22 12.39 -20.03
C HIS A 226 9.13 11.49 -20.66
N VAL A 227 7.87 11.68 -20.26
CA VAL A 227 6.71 10.93 -20.77
C VAL A 227 6.36 11.32 -22.23
N ASN A 228 7.29 11.95 -22.94
CA ASN A 228 7.10 12.47 -24.30
C ASN A 228 6.96 11.39 -25.39
N ARG A 229 7.28 10.13 -25.08
CA ARG A 229 7.15 8.98 -25.99
C ARG A 229 6.00 8.08 -25.56
N TRP A 230 5.11 7.73 -26.49
CA TRP A 230 3.97 6.85 -26.20
C TRP A 230 4.37 5.50 -25.62
N GLY A 231 5.46 4.88 -26.11
CA GLY A 231 5.90 3.56 -25.65
C GLY A 231 6.56 3.57 -24.27
N VAL A 232 6.96 4.75 -23.75
CA VAL A 232 7.43 4.89 -22.37
C VAL A 232 6.31 5.44 -21.48
N GLY A 233 5.65 6.51 -21.91
CA GLY A 233 4.65 7.19 -21.10
C GLY A 233 3.39 6.36 -20.85
N LEU A 234 2.84 5.73 -21.89
CA LEU A 234 1.58 5.00 -21.74
C LEU A 234 1.67 3.79 -20.81
N PRO A 235 2.70 2.90 -20.87
CA PRO A 235 2.86 1.81 -19.91
C PRO A 235 2.98 2.29 -18.47
N ILE A 236 3.71 3.38 -18.24
CA ILE A 236 3.88 3.97 -16.91
C ILE A 236 2.57 4.54 -16.38
N LEU A 237 1.82 5.29 -17.21
CA LEU A 237 0.50 5.81 -16.84
C LEU A 237 -0.48 4.70 -16.51
N ILE A 238 -0.51 3.62 -17.29
CA ILE A 238 -1.37 2.45 -17.05
C ILE A 238 -0.97 1.76 -15.74
N SER A 239 0.33 1.55 -15.53
CA SER A 239 0.84 0.91 -14.30
C SER A 239 0.48 1.72 -13.06
N ALA A 240 0.75 3.03 -13.07
CA ALA A 240 0.38 3.96 -12.02
C ALA A 240 -1.14 3.96 -11.76
N PHE A 241 -1.94 3.97 -12.83
CA PHE A 241 -3.41 3.91 -12.72
C PHE A 241 -3.87 2.60 -12.05
N ILE A 242 -3.31 1.45 -12.42
CA ILE A 242 -3.62 0.15 -11.79
C ILE A 242 -3.23 0.18 -10.29
N GLY A 243 -2.06 0.70 -9.96
CA GLY A 243 -1.61 0.90 -8.58
C GLY A 243 -2.57 1.78 -7.75
N THR A 244 -3.15 2.82 -8.36
CA THR A 244 -4.11 3.71 -7.70
C THR A 244 -5.48 3.07 -7.45
N LEU A 245 -5.91 2.06 -8.21
CA LEU A 245 -7.22 1.42 -8.00
C LEU A 245 -7.32 0.68 -6.66
N GLY A 246 -6.20 0.19 -6.15
CA GLY A 246 -6.15 -0.61 -4.93
C GLY A 246 -6.50 -2.09 -5.17
N PHE A 247 -5.88 -2.95 -4.38
CA PHE A 247 -5.99 -4.40 -4.56
C PHE A 247 -7.42 -4.96 -4.46
N PRO A 248 -8.37 -4.45 -3.63
CA PRO A 248 -9.72 -5.01 -3.57
C PRO A 248 -10.50 -4.84 -4.88
N VAL A 249 -10.25 -3.73 -5.59
CA VAL A 249 -10.85 -3.45 -6.89
C VAL A 249 -10.26 -4.40 -7.93
N VAL A 250 -8.92 -4.50 -7.99
CA VAL A 250 -8.23 -5.40 -8.92
C VAL A 250 -8.65 -6.86 -8.69
N LEU A 251 -8.70 -7.30 -7.42
CA LEU A 251 -9.17 -8.64 -7.07
C LEU A 251 -10.59 -8.91 -7.55
N ASN A 252 -11.52 -7.97 -7.31
CA ASN A 252 -12.90 -8.10 -7.75
C ASN A 252 -13.00 -8.16 -9.28
N LEU A 253 -12.25 -7.33 -10.00
CA LEU A 253 -12.21 -7.35 -11.46
C LEU A 253 -11.67 -8.68 -12.01
N VAL A 254 -10.55 -9.17 -11.46
CA VAL A 254 -9.96 -10.47 -11.86
C VAL A 254 -10.91 -11.63 -11.57
N GLN A 255 -11.56 -11.65 -10.40
CA GLN A 255 -12.55 -12.69 -10.07
C GLN A 255 -13.77 -12.65 -10.99
N CYS A 256 -14.28 -11.45 -11.30
CA CYS A 256 -15.39 -11.28 -12.22
C CYS A 256 -15.02 -11.66 -13.66
N ALA A 257 -13.82 -11.32 -14.11
CA ALA A 257 -13.31 -11.69 -15.42
C ALA A 257 -13.15 -13.21 -15.55
N ARG A 258 -12.52 -13.87 -14.56
CA ARG A 258 -12.38 -15.35 -14.54
C ARG A 258 -13.72 -16.07 -14.55
N ARG A 259 -14.73 -15.53 -13.88
CA ARG A 259 -16.09 -16.09 -13.82
C ARG A 259 -16.99 -15.58 -14.96
N ARG A 260 -16.47 -14.80 -15.90
CA ARG A 260 -17.22 -14.15 -16.99
C ARG A 260 -18.49 -13.42 -16.53
N LEU A 261 -18.43 -12.79 -15.34
CA LEU A 261 -19.54 -12.07 -14.76
C LEU A 261 -19.68 -10.68 -15.38
N SER A 262 -20.92 -10.27 -15.65
CA SER A 262 -21.19 -8.93 -16.19
C SER A 262 -20.83 -7.81 -15.18
N PRO A 263 -20.52 -6.58 -15.64
CA PRO A 263 -20.22 -5.42 -14.79
C PRO A 263 -21.33 -5.10 -13.77
N LYS A 264 -22.55 -5.53 -14.02
CA LYS A 264 -23.68 -5.39 -13.08
C LYS A 264 -23.43 -6.10 -11.74
N ARG A 265 -22.62 -7.18 -11.74
CA ARG A 265 -22.28 -7.98 -10.55
C ARG A 265 -21.07 -7.51 -9.77
N TRP A 266 -20.38 -6.45 -10.23
CA TRP A 266 -19.27 -5.86 -9.49
C TRP A 266 -19.72 -5.36 -8.13
N THR A 267 -18.80 -5.39 -7.15
CA THR A 267 -19.08 -4.86 -5.80
C THR A 267 -19.37 -3.37 -5.86
N LEU A 268 -20.13 -2.85 -4.90
CA LEU A 268 -20.42 -1.41 -4.80
C LEU A 268 -19.12 -0.61 -4.71
N HIS A 269 -18.16 -1.10 -3.91
CA HIS A 269 -16.84 -0.49 -3.77
C HIS A 269 -16.13 -0.36 -5.12
N THR A 270 -16.07 -1.43 -5.91
CA THR A 270 -15.44 -1.44 -7.24
C THR A 270 -16.11 -0.45 -8.19
N LYS A 271 -17.46 -0.44 -8.25
CA LYS A 271 -18.20 0.49 -9.10
C LYS A 271 -17.94 1.94 -8.71
N LEU A 272 -18.01 2.24 -7.40
CA LEU A 272 -17.80 3.59 -6.90
C LEU A 272 -16.38 4.07 -7.19
N THR A 273 -15.36 3.23 -6.92
CA THR A 273 -13.97 3.57 -7.21
C THR A 273 -13.74 3.83 -8.70
N LEU A 274 -14.20 2.93 -9.57
CA LEU A 274 -13.98 3.05 -11.03
C LEU A 274 -14.69 4.26 -11.61
N VAL A 275 -15.96 4.45 -11.27
CA VAL A 275 -16.76 5.56 -11.80
C VAL A 275 -16.18 6.90 -11.34
N THR A 276 -15.88 7.05 -10.05
CA THR A 276 -15.34 8.31 -9.53
C THR A 276 -13.95 8.58 -10.08
N THR A 277 -13.09 7.55 -10.20
CA THR A 277 -11.76 7.69 -10.82
C THR A 277 -11.87 8.08 -12.28
N ALA A 278 -12.75 7.45 -13.05
CA ALA A 278 -12.97 7.79 -14.45
C ALA A 278 -13.48 9.22 -14.63
N VAL A 279 -14.41 9.68 -13.78
CA VAL A 279 -14.90 11.06 -13.79
C VAL A 279 -13.78 12.04 -13.48
N LEU A 280 -12.96 11.78 -12.45
CA LEU A 280 -11.84 12.64 -12.10
C LEU A 280 -10.80 12.73 -13.22
N VAL A 281 -10.44 11.60 -13.84
CA VAL A 281 -9.49 11.57 -14.97
C VAL A 281 -10.07 12.32 -16.18
N ALA A 282 -11.35 12.09 -16.50
CA ALA A 282 -11.99 12.78 -17.63
C ALA A 282 -12.10 14.30 -17.39
N THR A 283 -12.45 14.72 -16.17
CA THR A 283 -12.49 16.13 -15.79
C THR A 283 -11.11 16.77 -15.86
N SER A 284 -10.08 16.07 -15.39
CA SER A 284 -8.70 16.54 -15.44
C SER A 284 -8.20 16.67 -16.88
N LEU A 285 -8.46 15.66 -17.71
CA LEU A 285 -8.10 15.67 -19.12
C LEU A 285 -8.80 16.83 -19.85
N ALA A 286 -10.11 17.00 -19.63
CA ALA A 286 -10.88 18.08 -20.20
C ALA A 286 -10.35 19.45 -19.77
N TRP A 287 -10.02 19.63 -18.49
CA TRP A 287 -9.43 20.87 -17.97
C TRP A 287 -8.14 21.23 -18.71
N PHE A 288 -7.19 20.30 -18.80
CA PHE A 288 -5.93 20.53 -19.49
C PHE A 288 -6.10 20.83 -20.97
N LEU A 289 -7.00 20.13 -21.65
CA LEU A 289 -7.27 20.36 -23.07
C LEU A 289 -7.98 21.69 -23.32
N LEU A 290 -8.78 22.20 -22.37
CA LEU A 290 -9.52 23.48 -22.55
C LEU A 290 -8.70 24.67 -22.08
N VAL A 291 -8.01 24.57 -20.94
CA VAL A 291 -7.33 25.71 -20.32
C VAL A 291 -5.91 25.88 -20.87
N GLU A 292 -5.17 24.76 -21.03
CA GLU A 292 -3.75 24.80 -21.41
C GLU A 292 -3.53 24.64 -22.92
N TRP A 293 -4.55 24.43 -23.73
CA TRP A 293 -4.39 24.18 -25.17
C TRP A 293 -3.62 25.29 -25.91
N SER A 294 -3.81 26.53 -25.52
CA SER A 294 -3.20 27.75 -26.11
C SER A 294 -1.92 28.17 -25.37
N ASN A 295 -1.46 27.44 -24.36
CA ASN A 295 -0.28 27.77 -23.59
C ASN A 295 0.99 27.44 -24.40
N THR A 296 1.62 28.47 -24.98
CA THR A 296 2.84 28.33 -25.79
C THR A 296 4.09 27.97 -24.95
N GLY A 297 4.12 28.32 -23.66
CA GLY A 297 5.19 27.92 -22.74
C GLY A 297 5.20 26.41 -22.53
N LEU A 298 4.02 25.83 -22.32
CA LEU A 298 3.86 24.40 -22.12
C LEU A 298 4.00 23.61 -23.42
N PHE A 299 3.58 24.17 -24.56
CA PHE A 299 3.56 23.54 -25.88
C PHE A 299 4.31 24.39 -26.92
N PRO A 300 5.64 24.43 -26.89
CA PRO A 300 6.43 25.27 -27.81
C PRO A 300 6.26 24.84 -29.27
N ALA A 301 5.97 23.56 -29.52
CA ALA A 301 5.61 23.03 -30.85
C ALA A 301 4.09 22.78 -30.89
N ASP A 302 3.41 23.25 -31.93
CA ASP A 302 1.98 23.01 -32.09
C ASP A 302 1.69 21.58 -32.61
N ASP A 303 2.22 20.58 -31.84
CA ASP A 303 2.00 19.15 -32.10
C ASP A 303 0.82 18.63 -31.28
N PRO A 304 -0.34 18.32 -31.89
CA PRO A 304 -1.49 17.77 -31.19
C PRO A 304 -1.17 16.49 -30.43
N GLY A 305 -0.23 15.68 -30.95
CA GLY A 305 0.20 14.46 -30.29
C GLY A 305 0.94 14.71 -28.97
N MET A 306 1.78 15.74 -28.91
CA MET A 306 2.45 16.17 -27.68
C MET A 306 1.44 16.74 -26.69
N LYS A 307 0.52 17.60 -27.13
CA LYS A 307 -0.56 18.14 -26.28
C LYS A 307 -1.37 17.05 -25.64
N MET A 308 -1.75 16.03 -26.39
CA MET A 308 -2.51 14.89 -25.87
C MET A 308 -1.70 14.06 -24.84
N ARG A 309 -0.42 13.78 -25.11
CA ARG A 309 0.45 13.04 -24.17
C ARG A 309 0.60 13.78 -22.84
N ARG A 310 0.88 15.08 -22.88
CA ARG A 310 1.00 15.91 -21.68
C ARG A 310 -0.33 16.01 -20.91
N ALA A 311 -1.45 16.19 -21.62
CA ALA A 311 -2.76 16.22 -21.00
C ALA A 311 -3.11 14.88 -20.31
N MET A 312 -2.76 13.75 -20.92
CA MET A 312 -2.94 12.42 -20.28
C MET A 312 -2.04 12.26 -19.06
N SER A 313 -0.78 12.69 -19.15
CA SER A 313 0.14 12.72 -18.00
C SER A 313 -0.44 13.58 -16.86
N ALA A 314 -0.85 14.80 -17.18
CA ALA A 314 -1.45 15.73 -16.25
C ALA A 314 -2.79 15.24 -15.63
N ALA A 315 -3.52 14.38 -16.32
CA ALA A 315 -4.74 13.78 -15.79
C ALA A 315 -4.48 12.68 -14.73
N VAL A 316 -3.35 12.01 -14.80
CA VAL A 316 -3.02 10.86 -13.93
C VAL A 316 -1.99 11.23 -12.85
N MET A 317 -0.91 11.94 -13.20
CA MET A 317 0.25 12.20 -12.35
C MET A 317 -0.06 12.98 -11.06
N PRO A 318 -0.91 14.04 -11.04
CA PRO A 318 -1.22 14.76 -9.81
C PRO A 318 -1.87 13.88 -8.74
N ARG A 319 -2.48 12.78 -9.15
CA ARG A 319 -3.14 11.84 -8.23
C ARG A 319 -2.19 10.80 -7.67
N SER A 320 -0.96 11.17 -7.34
CA SER A 320 0.01 10.39 -6.58
C SER A 320 1.05 9.60 -7.40
N ALA A 321 1.22 9.83 -8.70
CA ALA A 321 2.25 9.13 -9.47
C ALA A 321 3.58 9.93 -9.57
N GLY A 322 3.54 11.26 -9.61
CA GLY A 322 4.70 12.15 -9.49
C GLY A 322 5.78 12.09 -10.60
N PHE A 323 5.55 11.33 -11.67
CA PHE A 323 6.48 11.28 -12.80
C PHE A 323 6.32 12.51 -13.70
N ASP A 324 7.43 12.97 -14.27
CA ASP A 324 7.48 14.03 -15.27
C ASP A 324 6.74 15.32 -14.82
N ILE A 325 7.26 15.91 -13.75
CA ILE A 325 6.75 17.18 -13.20
C ILE A 325 7.46 18.42 -13.75
N SER A 326 8.39 18.25 -14.70
CA SER A 326 9.21 19.32 -15.28
C SER A 326 8.39 20.44 -15.92
N TRP A 327 7.21 20.13 -16.41
CA TRP A 327 6.28 21.07 -17.07
C TRP A 327 5.37 21.83 -16.10
N VAL A 328 5.31 21.45 -14.82
CA VAL A 328 4.43 22.08 -13.81
C VAL A 328 4.70 23.57 -13.60
N PRO A 329 5.94 24.09 -13.64
CA PRO A 329 6.19 25.52 -13.55
C PRO A 329 5.53 26.34 -14.68
N GLU A 330 5.38 25.74 -15.87
CA GLU A 330 4.92 26.42 -17.09
C GLU A 330 3.39 26.48 -17.22
N VAL A 331 2.63 25.73 -16.39
CA VAL A 331 1.15 25.81 -16.42
C VAL A 331 0.63 27.09 -15.76
N THR A 332 -0.59 27.46 -16.15
CA THR A 332 -1.30 28.60 -15.59
C THR A 332 -1.56 28.45 -14.09
N ASN A 333 -1.76 29.56 -13.38
CA ASN A 333 -2.01 29.53 -11.94
C ASN A 333 -3.34 28.83 -11.61
N GLU A 334 -4.34 28.96 -12.46
CA GLU A 334 -5.63 28.28 -12.36
C GLU A 334 -5.44 26.77 -12.40
N THR A 335 -4.60 26.29 -13.31
CA THR A 335 -4.25 24.87 -13.42
C THR A 335 -3.47 24.39 -12.20
N LYS A 336 -2.55 25.20 -11.63
CA LYS A 336 -1.86 24.84 -10.36
C LYS A 336 -2.84 24.65 -9.21
N VAL A 337 -3.83 25.53 -9.07
CA VAL A 337 -4.89 25.39 -8.06
C VAL A 337 -5.73 24.14 -8.31
N PHE A 338 -6.13 23.90 -9.55
CA PHE A 338 -6.87 22.70 -9.93
C PHE A 338 -6.09 21.40 -9.63
N MET A 339 -4.79 21.38 -9.98
CA MET A 339 -3.91 20.25 -9.65
C MET A 339 -3.81 20.03 -8.13
N SER A 340 -3.72 21.09 -7.34
CA SER A 340 -3.68 20.99 -5.86
C SER A 340 -4.95 20.33 -5.31
N ILE A 341 -6.12 20.63 -5.88
CA ILE A 341 -7.38 19.96 -5.54
C ILE A 341 -7.34 18.47 -5.93
N LEU A 342 -6.81 18.16 -7.12
CA LEU A 342 -6.66 16.75 -7.56
C LEU A 342 -5.67 15.95 -6.68
N MET A 343 -4.58 16.57 -6.22
CA MET A 343 -3.62 15.98 -5.31
C MET A 343 -4.25 15.62 -3.96
N PHE A 344 -5.20 16.45 -3.49
CA PHE A 344 -5.94 16.18 -2.27
C PHE A 344 -6.89 14.98 -2.40
N ILE A 345 -7.48 14.78 -3.61
CA ILE A 345 -8.34 13.64 -3.93
C ILE A 345 -7.44 12.50 -4.41
N GLY A 346 -7.01 11.65 -3.48
CA GLY A 346 -6.10 10.55 -3.75
C GLY A 346 -6.71 9.39 -4.53
N ALA A 347 -6.37 8.18 -4.15
CA ALA A 347 -6.66 6.95 -4.89
C ALA A 347 -7.66 6.02 -4.17
N GLY A 348 -7.86 4.82 -4.70
CA GLY A 348 -8.73 3.79 -4.14
C GLY A 348 -8.28 3.31 -2.76
N SER A 349 -9.18 2.67 -2.03
CA SER A 349 -8.86 2.09 -0.73
C SER A 349 -7.85 0.96 -0.87
N SER A 350 -6.89 0.91 0.05
CA SER A 350 -5.80 -0.09 0.04
C SER A 350 -4.97 -0.06 -1.24
N SER A 351 -4.73 1.13 -1.79
CA SER A 351 -3.79 1.40 -2.88
C SER A 351 -2.45 1.91 -2.33
N THR A 352 -1.45 2.00 -3.19
CA THR A 352 -0.13 2.59 -2.90
C THR A 352 -0.18 4.12 -2.79
N ALA A 353 -1.18 4.76 -3.37
CA ALA A 353 -1.30 6.21 -3.46
C ALA A 353 -1.89 6.85 -2.18
N GLY A 354 -1.47 8.10 -1.90
CA GLY A 354 -1.89 8.91 -0.76
C GLY A 354 -3.24 9.64 -0.96
N GLY A 355 -3.54 10.62 -0.11
CA GLY A 355 -4.71 11.49 -0.20
C GLY A 355 -6.01 10.92 0.37
N ILE A 356 -7.11 11.70 0.31
CA ILE A 356 -8.45 11.24 0.66
C ILE A 356 -8.88 10.16 -0.33
N ARG A 357 -9.32 9.02 0.19
CA ARG A 357 -9.74 7.90 -0.68
C ARG A 357 -10.89 8.31 -1.60
N VAL A 358 -10.77 7.96 -2.89
CA VAL A 358 -11.79 8.26 -3.92
C VAL A 358 -13.19 7.83 -3.49
N THR A 359 -13.30 6.69 -2.81
CA THR A 359 -14.59 6.21 -2.26
C THR A 359 -15.13 7.10 -1.17
N THR A 360 -14.28 7.60 -0.27
CA THR A 360 -14.68 8.56 0.79
C THR A 360 -15.14 9.87 0.17
N PHE A 361 -14.39 10.41 -0.78
CA PHE A 361 -14.75 11.61 -1.52
C PHE A 361 -16.12 11.45 -2.23
N ALA A 362 -16.30 10.34 -2.94
CA ALA A 362 -17.57 10.05 -3.60
C ALA A 362 -18.75 9.94 -2.62
N VAL A 363 -18.55 9.28 -1.47
CA VAL A 363 -19.59 9.17 -0.44
C VAL A 363 -19.93 10.54 0.15
N ILE A 364 -18.94 11.40 0.41
CA ILE A 364 -19.17 12.77 0.89
C ILE A 364 -20.02 13.55 -0.12
N LEU A 365 -19.66 13.52 -1.41
CA LEU A 365 -20.44 14.20 -2.45
C LEU A 365 -21.88 13.68 -2.53
N LEU A 366 -22.08 12.38 -2.41
CA LEU A 366 -23.40 11.76 -2.42
C LEU A 366 -24.24 12.12 -1.19
N ILE A 367 -23.61 12.24 -0.01
CA ILE A 367 -24.27 12.71 1.22
C ILE A 367 -24.67 14.18 1.06
N CYS A 368 -23.77 15.05 0.56
CA CYS A 368 -24.08 16.44 0.28
C CYS A 368 -25.25 16.55 -0.70
N ARG A 369 -25.23 15.82 -1.81
CA ARG A 369 -26.32 15.78 -2.77
C ARG A 369 -27.64 15.32 -2.13
N ALA A 370 -27.63 14.27 -1.31
CA ALA A 370 -28.83 13.78 -0.62
C ALA A 370 -29.39 14.83 0.34
N ALA A 371 -28.50 15.57 1.06
CA ALA A 371 -28.90 16.66 1.94
C ALA A 371 -29.58 17.81 1.16
N PHE A 372 -28.99 18.24 0.02
CA PHE A 372 -29.59 19.27 -0.82
C PHE A 372 -30.91 18.86 -1.48
N THR A 373 -31.11 17.56 -1.76
CA THR A 373 -32.34 17.04 -2.36
C THR A 373 -33.38 16.57 -1.34
N GLY A 374 -33.14 16.80 -0.05
CA GLY A 374 -34.08 16.44 1.03
C GLY A 374 -34.24 14.91 1.28
N HIS A 375 -33.38 14.09 0.69
CA HIS A 375 -33.44 12.64 0.89
C HIS A 375 -32.74 12.22 2.17
N ARG A 376 -33.45 11.47 3.03
CA ARG A 376 -32.88 10.96 4.30
C ARG A 376 -31.83 9.88 4.11
N ASP A 377 -31.85 9.16 2.98
CA ASP A 377 -30.99 8.03 2.68
C ASP A 377 -30.19 8.23 1.41
N VAL A 378 -28.91 7.84 1.45
CA VAL A 378 -28.05 7.81 0.29
C VAL A 378 -28.22 6.47 -0.43
N THR A 379 -28.86 6.48 -1.60
CA THR A 379 -29.00 5.30 -2.46
C THR A 379 -28.07 5.42 -3.67
N VAL A 380 -27.17 4.46 -3.87
CA VAL A 380 -26.23 4.41 -4.98
C VAL A 380 -26.24 3.04 -5.63
N PHE A 381 -26.36 2.99 -6.95
CA PHE A 381 -26.44 1.73 -7.72
C PHE A 381 -27.49 0.75 -7.17
N ARG A 382 -28.67 1.25 -6.76
CA ARG A 382 -29.76 0.49 -6.14
C ARG A 382 -29.40 -0.14 -4.78
N ARG A 383 -28.35 0.33 -4.11
CA ARG A 383 -27.99 -0.09 -2.74
C ARG A 383 -28.06 1.11 -1.80
N ARG A 384 -28.63 0.89 -0.63
CA ARG A 384 -28.68 1.89 0.45
C ARG A 384 -27.38 1.89 1.21
N ILE A 385 -26.77 3.05 1.39
CA ILE A 385 -25.61 3.23 2.27
C ILE A 385 -26.16 3.64 3.63
N PRO A 386 -26.00 2.82 4.68
CA PRO A 386 -26.43 3.21 6.03
C PRO A 386 -25.55 4.37 6.51
N ARG A 387 -26.19 5.28 7.25
CA ARG A 387 -25.51 6.40 7.92
C ARG A 387 -24.62 5.92 9.06
#